data_45898af150ebbaaf1a53c1cff153815e
#
_entry.id   45898af150ebbaaf1a53c1cff153815e
#
_cell.length_a   1.000
_cell.length_b   1.000
_cell.length_c   1.000
_cell.angle_alpha   90.00
_cell.angle_beta   90.00
_cell.angle_gamma   90.00
#
_symmetry.space_group_name_H-M   'P 1'
#
loop_
_entity.id
_entity.type
_entity.pdbx_description
1 polymer ?
#
loop_
_entity_poly.entity_id
_entity_poly.type
_entity_poly.pdbx_seq_one_letter_code
_entity_poly.pdbx_strand_id
1 'polypeptide(L)'
;MDTLTHSGQARRSTFTTADHTPLAVYDWPAAGLDAAPRRTSRGTVLLVHGLGEHAGRYAPLAARLNALGWSVRAYDQYGHGESAQLGSGRPGALARDLQLPEHLAAIAGATRAAGAEAAQAAGQAPGPLIVLGHSLGGLVAASAVSRGLLRPDGLVLSSPALAVDMAAWQRAAVGWLPRLAPGLTLGNGVKPQFLSHDPAVVAAYQADPLVHDRICARLGAFVAQEGDQVCAAAARWSVPTLLLYAGDDRLVSPRGSRAFAATAEAAGAPVQSRCFGTLYHEIFNEPEPTDPGDSPFRALATWLDARA
;
A
#
# COMPACT_ATOMS: atom_id res chain seq x y z
N MET A 1 -33.63 -9.45 -19.86
CA MET A 1 -33.48 -9.05 -18.45
C MET A 1 -32.11 -9.51 -18.03
N ASP A 2 -31.15 -8.59 -18.18
CA ASP A 2 -29.74 -8.89 -18.04
C ASP A 2 -29.36 -8.95 -16.57
N THR A 3 -28.97 -10.11 -16.12
CA THR A 3 -28.19 -10.29 -14.87
C THR A 3 -26.76 -9.78 -15.13
N LEU A 4 -26.57 -8.47 -15.06
CA LEU A 4 -25.24 -7.89 -14.93
C LEU A 4 -24.68 -8.37 -13.58
N THR A 5 -23.83 -9.36 -13.64
CA THR A 5 -23.04 -9.86 -12.52
C THR A 5 -22.23 -8.72 -11.93
N HIS A 6 -22.39 -8.51 -10.62
CA HIS A 6 -21.70 -7.49 -9.81
C HIS A 6 -20.20 -7.82 -9.63
N SER A 7 -19.45 -7.97 -10.71
CA SER A 7 -18.04 -8.41 -10.71
C SER A 7 -17.04 -7.27 -10.42
N GLY A 8 -17.45 -6.20 -9.76
CA GLY A 8 -16.57 -5.06 -9.47
C GLY A 8 -16.63 -4.50 -8.05
N GLN A 9 -17.62 -4.90 -7.24
CA GLN A 9 -17.74 -4.39 -5.87
C GLN A 9 -16.97 -5.26 -4.87
N ALA A 10 -16.19 -4.61 -3.98
CA ALA A 10 -15.55 -5.29 -2.87
C ALA A 10 -16.59 -5.89 -1.91
N ARG A 11 -16.33 -7.10 -1.41
CA ARG A 11 -16.99 -7.58 -0.18
C ARG A 11 -16.39 -6.83 0.99
N ARG A 12 -17.22 -6.22 1.82
CA ARG A 12 -16.78 -5.43 2.97
C ARG A 12 -16.94 -6.24 4.25
N SER A 13 -15.95 -6.12 5.14
CA SER A 13 -15.95 -6.72 6.47
C SER A 13 -15.15 -5.86 7.44
N THR A 14 -15.13 -6.24 8.70
CA THR A 14 -14.30 -5.59 9.73
C THR A 14 -13.33 -6.62 10.30
N PHE A 15 -12.06 -6.23 10.39
CA PHE A 15 -11.02 -6.97 11.11
C PHE A 15 -10.70 -6.27 12.41
N THR A 16 -10.77 -6.97 13.53
CA THR A 16 -10.40 -6.41 14.83
C THR A 16 -9.00 -6.88 15.20
N THR A 17 -8.09 -5.97 15.40
CA THR A 17 -6.69 -6.22 15.79
C THR A 17 -6.58 -6.65 17.25
N ALA A 18 -5.42 -7.12 17.69
CA ALA A 18 -5.17 -7.53 19.08
C ALA A 18 -5.29 -6.36 20.08
N ASP A 19 -5.07 -5.12 19.63
CA ASP A 19 -5.29 -3.91 20.44
C ASP A 19 -6.73 -3.40 20.36
N HIS A 20 -7.67 -4.26 19.94
CA HIS A 20 -9.10 -4.00 19.81
C HIS A 20 -9.47 -2.89 18.81
N THR A 21 -8.58 -2.56 17.87
CA THR A 21 -8.87 -1.59 16.82
C THR A 21 -9.64 -2.25 15.69
N PRO A 22 -10.87 -1.79 15.37
CA PRO A 22 -11.59 -2.25 14.19
C PRO A 22 -11.04 -1.57 12.93
N LEU A 23 -10.78 -2.36 11.90
CA LEU A 23 -10.31 -1.90 10.59
C LEU A 23 -11.28 -2.37 9.50
N ALA A 24 -11.69 -1.47 8.61
CA ALA A 24 -12.52 -1.81 7.46
C ALA A 24 -11.68 -2.56 6.43
N VAL A 25 -12.19 -3.70 5.97
CA VAL A 25 -11.53 -4.61 5.02
C VAL A 25 -12.37 -4.74 3.76
N TYR A 26 -11.69 -4.78 2.62
CA TYR A 26 -12.24 -4.87 1.28
C TYR A 26 -11.64 -6.10 0.61
N ASP A 27 -12.50 -7.01 0.14
CA ASP A 27 -12.10 -8.22 -0.57
C ASP A 27 -12.64 -8.22 -2.01
N TRP A 28 -11.75 -8.34 -2.98
CA TRP A 28 -12.05 -8.58 -4.39
C TRP A 28 -11.54 -9.98 -4.75
N PRO A 29 -12.40 -11.01 -4.74
CA PRO A 29 -11.99 -12.36 -5.11
C PRO A 29 -11.62 -12.43 -6.60
N ALA A 30 -10.65 -13.26 -6.95
CA ALA A 30 -10.30 -13.49 -8.35
C ALA A 30 -11.52 -14.03 -9.13
N ALA A 31 -11.61 -13.68 -10.42
CA ALA A 31 -12.72 -14.10 -11.26
C ALA A 31 -12.80 -15.64 -11.38
N GLY A 32 -14.01 -16.18 -11.32
CA GLY A 32 -14.27 -17.60 -11.48
C GLY A 32 -14.14 -18.46 -10.21
N LEU A 33 -13.89 -17.86 -9.04
CA LEU A 33 -13.89 -18.61 -7.78
C LEU A 33 -15.29 -19.10 -7.37
N ASP A 34 -16.33 -18.47 -7.88
CA ASP A 34 -17.74 -18.84 -7.64
C ASP A 34 -18.29 -19.81 -8.71
N ALA A 35 -17.49 -20.15 -9.74
CA ALA A 35 -17.87 -21.09 -10.82
C ALA A 35 -17.39 -22.52 -10.54
N ALA A 36 -18.16 -23.53 -10.99
CA ALA A 36 -17.74 -24.92 -10.93
C ALA A 36 -17.11 -25.35 -12.28
N PRO A 37 -15.93 -26.03 -12.31
CA PRO A 37 -15.09 -26.40 -11.16
C PRO A 37 -14.38 -25.15 -10.58
N ARG A 38 -14.32 -25.06 -9.26
CA ARG A 38 -13.66 -23.93 -8.56
C ARG A 38 -12.21 -23.83 -9.00
N ARG A 39 -11.88 -22.75 -9.72
CA ARG A 39 -10.50 -22.38 -9.95
C ARG A 39 -10.01 -21.68 -8.68
N THR A 40 -8.90 -22.11 -8.12
CA THR A 40 -8.27 -21.38 -7.03
C THR A 40 -7.57 -20.12 -7.57
N SER A 41 -7.49 -19.12 -6.71
CA SER A 41 -6.66 -17.95 -6.96
C SER A 41 -5.19 -18.36 -7.08
N ARG A 42 -4.43 -17.67 -7.93
CA ARG A 42 -2.95 -17.79 -8.01
C ARG A 42 -2.26 -17.43 -6.69
N GLY A 43 -2.93 -16.63 -5.87
CA GLY A 43 -2.47 -16.12 -4.59
C GLY A 43 -3.28 -14.89 -4.18
N THR A 44 -2.85 -14.22 -3.12
CA THR A 44 -3.51 -13.01 -2.63
C THR A 44 -2.55 -11.82 -2.65
N VAL A 45 -3.01 -10.69 -3.21
CA VAL A 45 -2.36 -9.40 -3.06
C VAL A 45 -3.04 -8.64 -1.92
N LEU A 46 -2.30 -8.38 -0.83
CA LEU A 46 -2.72 -7.51 0.26
C LEU A 46 -2.24 -6.08 -0.02
N LEU A 47 -3.18 -5.18 -0.26
CA LEU A 47 -2.94 -3.81 -0.69
C LEU A 47 -3.01 -2.85 0.50
N VAL A 48 -2.04 -1.95 0.59
CA VAL A 48 -1.90 -0.93 1.65
C VAL A 48 -1.86 0.45 1.01
N HIS A 49 -2.88 1.24 1.27
CA HIS A 49 -3.09 2.56 0.65
C HIS A 49 -2.19 3.66 1.23
N GLY A 50 -2.18 4.84 0.59
CA GLY A 50 -1.37 6.00 0.97
C GLY A 50 -1.96 6.88 2.08
N LEU A 51 -1.33 8.03 2.33
CA LEU A 51 -1.77 9.01 3.32
C LEU A 51 -2.99 9.80 2.84
N GLY A 52 -3.99 9.92 3.71
CA GLY A 52 -5.17 10.74 3.47
C GLY A 52 -6.20 10.13 2.51
N GLU A 53 -5.97 8.90 2.07
CA GLU A 53 -6.86 8.15 1.17
C GLU A 53 -7.42 6.87 1.83
N HIS A 54 -7.98 5.96 1.05
CA HIS A 54 -8.59 4.72 1.55
C HIS A 54 -8.52 3.58 0.52
N ALA A 55 -8.74 2.35 0.97
CA ALA A 55 -8.64 1.12 0.19
C ALA A 55 -9.59 1.07 -1.03
N GLY A 56 -10.77 1.68 -0.93
CA GLY A 56 -11.76 1.69 -2.02
C GLY A 56 -11.28 2.31 -3.32
N ARG A 57 -10.31 3.24 -3.27
CA ARG A 57 -9.71 3.87 -4.46
C ARG A 57 -8.92 2.88 -5.34
N TYR A 58 -8.59 1.72 -4.80
CA TYR A 58 -7.81 0.70 -5.52
C TYR A 58 -8.68 -0.32 -6.26
N ALA A 59 -10.00 -0.14 -6.33
CA ALA A 59 -10.89 -1.02 -7.07
C ALA A 59 -10.47 -1.20 -8.55
N PRO A 60 -10.01 -0.18 -9.30
CA PRO A 60 -9.53 -0.37 -10.67
C PRO A 60 -8.28 -1.27 -10.74
N LEU A 61 -7.31 -1.08 -9.84
CA LEU A 61 -6.12 -1.93 -9.76
C LEU A 61 -6.50 -3.37 -9.35
N ALA A 62 -7.41 -3.52 -8.37
CA ALA A 62 -7.91 -4.82 -7.95
C ALA A 62 -8.57 -5.58 -9.10
N ALA A 63 -9.39 -4.91 -9.92
CA ALA A 63 -10.02 -5.52 -11.11
C ALA A 63 -8.96 -6.02 -12.12
N ARG A 64 -7.90 -5.26 -12.35
CA ARG A 64 -6.79 -5.67 -13.22
C ARG A 64 -6.04 -6.88 -12.66
N LEU A 65 -5.78 -6.92 -11.35
CA LEU A 65 -5.15 -8.06 -10.68
C LEU A 65 -6.05 -9.30 -10.69
N ASN A 66 -7.38 -9.12 -10.49
CA ASN A 66 -8.34 -10.22 -10.60
C ASN A 66 -8.35 -10.82 -12.01
N ALA A 67 -8.23 -10.00 -13.06
CA ALA A 67 -8.12 -10.48 -14.44
C ALA A 67 -6.87 -11.35 -14.66
N LEU A 68 -5.80 -11.14 -13.88
CA LEU A 68 -4.61 -11.99 -13.86
C LEU A 68 -4.76 -13.24 -12.95
N GLY A 69 -5.91 -13.42 -12.30
CA GLY A 69 -6.19 -14.56 -11.42
C GLY A 69 -5.74 -14.38 -9.97
N TRP A 70 -5.36 -13.18 -9.55
CA TRP A 70 -5.03 -12.87 -8.15
C TRP A 70 -6.26 -12.41 -7.38
N SER A 71 -6.46 -12.91 -6.17
CA SER A 71 -7.39 -12.30 -5.22
C SER A 71 -6.76 -11.05 -4.63
N VAL A 72 -7.56 -10.03 -4.36
CA VAL A 72 -7.07 -8.79 -3.74
C VAL A 72 -7.82 -8.57 -2.44
N ARG A 73 -7.07 -8.31 -1.38
CA ARG A 73 -7.56 -7.80 -0.11
C ARG A 73 -6.93 -6.45 0.14
N ALA A 74 -7.69 -5.50 0.66
CA ALA A 74 -7.18 -4.24 1.14
C ALA A 74 -7.86 -3.87 2.46
N TYR A 75 -7.33 -2.90 3.16
CA TYR A 75 -7.95 -2.39 4.38
C TYR A 75 -7.69 -0.90 4.53
N ASP A 76 -8.58 -0.21 5.19
CA ASP A 76 -8.35 1.17 5.58
C ASP A 76 -7.44 1.19 6.81
N GLN A 77 -6.31 1.86 6.72
CA GLN A 77 -5.37 2.02 7.83
C GLN A 77 -6.01 2.81 8.98
N TYR A 78 -5.51 2.65 10.19
CA TYR A 78 -5.94 3.45 11.33
C TYR A 78 -5.92 4.95 11.01
N GLY A 79 -6.99 5.66 11.35
CA GLY A 79 -7.12 7.08 11.03
C GLY A 79 -7.44 7.41 9.58
N HIS A 80 -7.81 6.42 8.76
CA HIS A 80 -8.12 6.61 7.33
C HIS A 80 -9.44 5.93 6.96
N GLY A 81 -10.08 6.45 5.91
CA GLY A 81 -11.28 5.86 5.32
C GLY A 81 -12.37 5.50 6.34
N GLU A 82 -13.02 4.37 6.15
CA GLU A 82 -14.05 3.85 7.08
C GLU A 82 -13.47 3.44 8.44
N SER A 83 -12.19 3.02 8.52
CA SER A 83 -11.53 2.70 9.80
C SER A 83 -11.45 3.89 10.73
N ALA A 84 -11.31 5.12 10.22
CA ALA A 84 -11.36 6.33 11.03
C ALA A 84 -12.73 6.51 11.70
N GLN A 85 -13.80 6.10 11.02
CA GLN A 85 -15.17 6.17 11.53
C GLN A 85 -15.48 5.05 12.56
N LEU A 86 -14.88 3.86 12.37
CA LEU A 86 -15.09 2.69 13.22
C LEU A 86 -14.34 2.78 14.56
N GLY A 87 -13.10 3.26 14.56
CA GLY A 87 -12.23 3.11 15.71
C GLY A 87 -11.45 4.34 16.16
N SER A 88 -10.75 5.01 15.26
CA SER A 88 -9.93 6.18 15.62
C SER A 88 -10.76 7.46 15.78
N GLY A 89 -11.90 7.55 15.11
CA GLY A 89 -12.78 8.71 15.07
C GLY A 89 -12.14 10.02 14.60
N ARG A 90 -10.86 9.97 14.20
CA ARG A 90 -10.10 11.16 13.81
C ARG A 90 -9.27 10.88 12.54
N PRO A 91 -9.56 11.59 11.43
CA PRO A 91 -8.74 11.52 10.23
C PRO A 91 -7.28 11.87 10.50
N GLY A 92 -6.36 11.08 9.94
CA GLY A 92 -4.92 11.25 10.07
C GLY A 92 -4.35 10.95 11.47
N ALA A 93 -5.12 10.29 12.35
CA ALA A 93 -4.67 9.91 13.68
C ALA A 93 -3.66 8.74 13.64
N LEU A 94 -2.82 8.69 14.68
CA LEU A 94 -1.97 7.55 15.04
C LEU A 94 -1.87 7.50 16.56
N ALA A 95 -2.24 6.37 17.16
CA ALA A 95 -2.28 6.25 18.63
C ALA A 95 -0.92 5.87 19.22
N ARG A 96 -0.11 5.06 18.53
CA ARG A 96 1.23 4.62 18.95
C ARG A 96 2.16 4.44 17.75
N ASP A 97 3.46 4.48 17.95
CA ASP A 97 4.46 4.68 16.89
C ASP A 97 4.49 3.57 15.83
N LEU A 98 4.40 2.30 16.20
CA LEU A 98 4.44 1.17 15.28
C LEU A 98 3.07 0.58 14.95
N GLN A 99 1.99 1.30 15.24
CA GLN A 99 0.63 0.80 15.09
C GLN A 99 0.33 0.35 13.66
N LEU A 100 0.71 1.13 12.64
CA LEU A 100 0.41 0.78 11.24
C LEU A 100 1.17 -0.46 10.78
N PRO A 101 2.49 -0.60 11.00
CA PRO A 101 3.22 -1.85 10.69
C PRO A 101 2.67 -3.09 11.42
N GLU A 102 2.28 -2.96 12.68
CA GLU A 102 1.73 -4.06 13.47
C GLU A 102 0.32 -4.45 13.01
N HIS A 103 -0.54 -3.49 12.67
CA HIS A 103 -1.84 -3.77 12.07
C HIS A 103 -1.70 -4.48 10.73
N LEU A 104 -0.78 -4.03 9.87
CA LEU A 104 -0.48 -4.72 8.62
C LEU A 104 -0.04 -6.16 8.86
N ALA A 105 0.86 -6.40 9.81
CA ALA A 105 1.31 -7.75 10.14
C ALA A 105 0.16 -8.65 10.61
N ALA A 106 -0.76 -8.11 11.43
CA ALA A 106 -1.94 -8.85 11.91
C ALA A 106 -2.89 -9.21 10.75
N ILE A 107 -3.21 -8.26 9.87
CA ILE A 107 -4.08 -8.52 8.70
C ILE A 107 -3.40 -9.49 7.74
N ALA A 108 -2.10 -9.37 7.49
CA ALA A 108 -1.35 -10.28 6.65
C ALA A 108 -1.37 -11.71 7.20
N GLY A 109 -1.22 -11.88 8.51
CA GLY A 109 -1.35 -13.17 9.19
C GLY A 109 -2.73 -13.79 8.99
N ALA A 110 -3.79 -13.01 9.22
CA ALA A 110 -5.18 -13.45 9.02
C ALA A 110 -5.46 -13.78 7.54
N THR A 111 -4.92 -12.98 6.61
CA THR A 111 -5.06 -13.23 5.17
C THR A 111 -4.40 -14.54 4.75
N ARG A 112 -3.19 -14.81 5.26
CA ARG A 112 -2.47 -16.05 5.00
C ARG A 112 -3.22 -17.26 5.57
N ALA A 113 -3.75 -17.16 6.79
CA ALA A 113 -4.54 -18.23 7.40
C ALA A 113 -5.79 -18.55 6.60
N ALA A 114 -6.57 -17.54 6.21
CA ALA A 114 -7.76 -17.72 5.37
C ALA A 114 -7.44 -18.33 3.99
N GLY A 115 -6.32 -17.91 3.38
CA GLY A 115 -5.83 -18.50 2.13
C GLY A 115 -5.45 -19.97 2.27
N ALA A 116 -4.79 -20.35 3.37
CA ALA A 116 -4.43 -21.73 3.67
C ALA A 116 -5.66 -22.60 3.91
N GLU A 117 -6.66 -22.13 4.66
CA GLU A 117 -7.94 -22.84 4.89
C GLU A 117 -8.70 -23.06 3.58
N ALA A 118 -8.79 -22.03 2.73
CA ALA A 118 -9.45 -22.14 1.43
C ALA A 118 -8.75 -23.14 0.50
N ALA A 119 -7.41 -23.13 0.47
CA ALA A 119 -6.60 -24.05 -0.32
C ALA A 119 -6.77 -25.50 0.19
N GLN A 120 -6.73 -25.71 1.51
CA GLN A 120 -6.96 -27.02 2.12
C GLN A 120 -8.36 -27.56 1.77
N ALA A 121 -9.40 -26.74 1.86
CA ALA A 121 -10.76 -27.11 1.49
C ALA A 121 -10.89 -27.48 0.01
N ALA A 122 -10.03 -26.92 -0.85
CA ALA A 122 -9.96 -27.23 -2.28
C ALA A 122 -8.99 -28.40 -2.62
N GLY A 123 -8.30 -28.99 -1.64
CA GLY A 123 -7.29 -30.03 -1.86
C GLY A 123 -6.03 -29.51 -2.58
N GLN A 124 -5.65 -28.25 -2.39
CA GLN A 124 -4.56 -27.59 -3.07
C GLN A 124 -3.55 -26.98 -2.08
N ALA A 125 -2.36 -26.64 -2.58
CA ALA A 125 -1.40 -25.88 -1.81
C ALA A 125 -1.85 -24.39 -1.72
N PRO A 126 -1.58 -23.71 -0.58
CA PRO A 126 -1.87 -22.29 -0.47
C PRO A 126 -1.01 -21.46 -1.43
N GLY A 127 -1.64 -20.52 -2.12
CA GLY A 127 -0.95 -19.57 -2.97
C GLY A 127 -0.16 -18.53 -2.16
N PRO A 128 0.78 -17.82 -2.82
CA PRO A 128 1.61 -16.81 -2.17
C PRO A 128 0.80 -15.60 -1.70
N LEU A 129 1.29 -14.97 -0.61
CA LEU A 129 0.84 -13.67 -0.14
C LEU A 129 1.81 -12.59 -0.60
N ILE A 130 1.37 -11.73 -1.50
CA ILE A 130 2.10 -10.55 -1.94
C ILE A 130 1.55 -9.32 -1.21
N VAL A 131 2.41 -8.51 -0.63
CA VAL A 131 2.00 -7.21 -0.07
C VAL A 131 2.34 -6.12 -1.08
N LEU A 132 1.36 -5.29 -1.44
CA LEU A 132 1.53 -4.12 -2.30
C LEU A 132 1.21 -2.86 -1.49
N GLY A 133 2.23 -2.03 -1.24
CA GLY A 133 2.05 -0.76 -0.53
C GLY A 133 2.35 0.44 -1.43
N HIS A 134 1.43 1.43 -1.40
CA HIS A 134 1.61 2.70 -2.10
C HIS A 134 1.91 3.83 -1.11
N SER A 135 2.88 4.69 -1.44
CA SER A 135 3.17 5.91 -0.66
C SER A 135 3.41 5.61 0.83
N LEU A 136 2.59 6.16 1.75
CA LEU A 136 2.59 5.79 3.17
C LEU A 136 2.45 4.28 3.36
N GLY A 137 1.55 3.61 2.64
CA GLY A 137 1.38 2.16 2.70
C GLY A 137 2.65 1.41 2.28
N GLY A 138 3.40 1.94 1.33
CA GLY A 138 4.72 1.44 0.95
C GLY A 138 5.75 1.56 2.08
N LEU A 139 5.77 2.70 2.77
CA LEU A 139 6.60 2.91 3.96
C LEU A 139 6.20 1.96 5.09
N VAL A 140 4.91 1.80 5.36
CA VAL A 140 4.38 0.89 6.39
C VAL A 140 4.78 -0.56 6.10
N ALA A 141 4.63 -1.00 4.84
CA ALA A 141 4.99 -2.36 4.44
C ALA A 141 6.51 -2.59 4.53
N ALA A 142 7.31 -1.65 4.05
CA ALA A 142 8.77 -1.72 4.15
C ALA A 142 9.25 -1.68 5.61
N SER A 143 8.64 -0.87 6.47
CA SER A 143 8.89 -0.83 7.91
C SER A 143 8.57 -2.18 8.57
N ALA A 144 7.41 -2.76 8.30
CA ALA A 144 7.03 -4.05 8.86
C ALA A 144 8.03 -5.17 8.48
N VAL A 145 8.52 -5.17 7.23
CA VAL A 145 9.53 -6.13 6.77
C VAL A 145 10.89 -5.86 7.40
N SER A 146 11.38 -4.61 7.39
CA SER A 146 12.70 -4.26 7.95
C SER A 146 12.83 -4.55 9.44
N ARG A 147 11.70 -4.50 10.16
CA ARG A 147 11.60 -4.81 11.61
C ARG A 147 11.31 -6.28 11.90
N GLY A 148 11.14 -7.12 10.89
CA GLY A 148 10.83 -8.55 11.06
C GLY A 148 9.40 -8.83 11.54
N LEU A 149 8.50 -7.84 11.52
CA LEU A 149 7.09 -7.99 11.88
C LEU A 149 6.30 -8.74 10.81
N LEU A 150 6.75 -8.64 9.56
CA LEU A 150 6.09 -9.21 8.39
C LEU A 150 7.12 -9.88 7.47
N ARG A 151 6.78 -11.08 6.97
CA ARG A 151 7.57 -11.78 5.96
C ARG A 151 6.62 -12.32 4.87
N PRO A 152 6.26 -11.50 3.88
CA PRO A 152 5.44 -11.92 2.75
C PRO A 152 6.27 -12.74 1.76
N ASP A 153 5.61 -13.45 0.84
CA ASP A 153 6.28 -14.19 -0.23
C ASP A 153 6.83 -13.25 -1.31
N GLY A 154 6.30 -12.02 -1.36
CA GLY A 154 6.82 -10.92 -2.15
C GLY A 154 6.27 -9.58 -1.68
N LEU A 155 7.04 -8.53 -1.93
CA LEU A 155 6.69 -7.15 -1.60
C LEU A 155 6.72 -6.29 -2.87
N VAL A 156 5.69 -5.49 -3.06
CA VAL A 156 5.64 -4.46 -4.11
C VAL A 156 5.54 -3.09 -3.43
N LEU A 157 6.46 -2.22 -3.77
CA LEU A 157 6.51 -0.84 -3.29
C LEU A 157 6.21 0.10 -4.44
N SER A 158 5.12 0.84 -4.36
CA SER A 158 4.68 1.84 -5.35
C SER A 158 4.90 3.24 -4.80
N SER A 159 5.84 3.98 -5.37
CA SER A 159 6.23 5.33 -4.93
C SER A 159 6.29 5.47 -3.39
N PRO A 160 7.00 4.56 -2.67
CA PRO A 160 6.96 4.50 -1.22
C PRO A 160 7.51 5.77 -0.57
N ALA A 161 6.92 6.20 0.54
CA ALA A 161 7.32 7.40 1.28
C ALA A 161 8.66 7.20 2.05
N LEU A 162 9.73 6.77 1.36
CA LEU A 162 11.05 6.51 1.95
C LEU A 162 11.86 7.78 2.20
N ALA A 163 11.51 8.89 1.55
CA ALA A 163 12.06 10.20 1.85
C ALA A 163 11.01 11.27 1.58
N VAL A 164 10.96 12.28 2.46
CA VAL A 164 10.11 13.45 2.28
C VAL A 164 10.97 14.70 2.34
N ASP A 165 10.70 15.64 1.44
CA ASP A 165 11.40 16.91 1.45
C ASP A 165 10.76 17.84 2.49
N MET A 166 11.53 18.18 3.52
CA MET A 166 11.11 19.05 4.61
C MET A 166 12.08 20.20 4.81
N ALA A 167 11.53 21.38 5.10
CA ALA A 167 12.33 22.52 5.56
C ALA A 167 12.95 22.20 6.95
N ALA A 168 14.04 22.89 7.29
CA ALA A 168 14.76 22.67 8.55
C ALA A 168 13.86 22.83 9.79
N TRP A 169 12.96 23.82 9.79
CA TRP A 169 12.03 24.04 10.88
C TRP A 169 10.98 22.91 11.00
N GLN A 170 10.55 22.31 9.87
CA GLN A 170 9.63 21.17 9.87
C GLN A 170 10.32 19.93 10.49
N ARG A 171 11.58 19.69 10.14
CA ARG A 171 12.39 18.61 10.75
C ARG A 171 12.54 18.80 12.25
N ALA A 172 12.79 20.03 12.71
CA ALA A 172 12.83 20.32 14.13
C ALA A 172 11.47 20.08 14.79
N ALA A 173 10.37 20.55 14.21
CA ALA A 173 9.02 20.34 14.72
C ALA A 173 8.66 18.84 14.84
N VAL A 174 8.99 18.03 13.85
CA VAL A 174 8.78 16.57 13.87
C VAL A 174 9.54 15.91 15.02
N GLY A 175 10.69 16.43 15.45
CA GLY A 175 11.45 15.92 16.57
C GLY A 175 10.81 16.17 17.96
N TRP A 176 10.11 17.29 18.12
CA TRP A 176 9.57 17.72 19.42
C TRP A 176 8.06 17.57 19.56
N LEU A 177 7.32 17.87 18.49
CA LEU A 177 5.86 17.93 18.52
C LEU A 177 5.19 16.61 18.93
N PRO A 178 5.66 15.42 18.50
CA PRO A 178 5.09 14.16 18.93
C PRO A 178 5.22 13.88 20.43
N ARG A 179 6.22 14.46 21.09
CA ARG A 179 6.41 14.31 22.55
C ARG A 179 5.50 15.24 23.35
N LEU A 180 5.20 16.41 22.83
CA LEU A 180 4.41 17.44 23.52
C LEU A 180 2.92 17.34 23.20
N ALA A 181 2.59 17.07 21.95
CA ALA A 181 1.22 17.05 21.43
C ALA A 181 1.07 15.98 20.33
N PRO A 182 1.17 14.67 20.64
CA PRO A 182 1.19 13.60 19.65
C PRO A 182 -0.05 13.56 18.75
N GLY A 183 -1.20 13.95 19.29
CA GLY A 183 -2.48 14.00 18.59
C GLY A 183 -2.79 15.33 17.89
N LEU A 184 -1.88 16.33 17.95
CA LEU A 184 -2.09 17.59 17.24
C LEU A 184 -2.15 17.31 15.73
N THR A 185 -3.26 17.68 15.11
CA THR A 185 -3.54 17.40 13.70
C THR A 185 -3.34 18.66 12.86
N LEU A 186 -2.61 18.51 11.77
CA LEU A 186 -2.28 19.56 10.80
C LEU A 186 -2.71 19.10 9.41
N GLY A 187 -2.63 20.02 8.42
CA GLY A 187 -2.75 19.66 7.01
C GLY A 187 -1.58 18.74 6.59
N ASN A 188 -1.87 17.68 5.84
CA ASN A 188 -0.87 16.70 5.42
C ASN A 188 0.03 17.17 4.27
N GLY A 189 -0.29 18.32 3.63
CA GLY A 189 0.51 18.91 2.57
C GLY A 189 0.40 18.22 1.20
N VAL A 190 -0.44 17.21 1.06
CA VAL A 190 -0.71 16.56 -0.24
C VAL A 190 -1.36 17.57 -1.18
N LYS A 191 -0.78 17.71 -2.37
CA LYS A 191 -1.29 18.57 -3.44
C LYS A 191 -1.91 17.69 -4.52
N PRO A 192 -3.26 17.59 -4.62
CA PRO A 192 -3.92 16.61 -5.47
C PRO A 192 -3.52 16.67 -6.96
N GLN A 193 -3.17 17.86 -7.48
CA GLN A 193 -2.71 18.01 -8.86
C GLN A 193 -1.41 17.27 -9.22
N PHE A 194 -0.68 16.73 -8.23
CA PHE A 194 0.53 15.96 -8.44
C PHE A 194 0.34 14.45 -8.16
N LEU A 195 -0.90 14.00 -8.00
CA LEU A 195 -1.21 12.59 -7.86
C LEU A 195 -1.06 11.85 -9.20
N SER A 196 -1.64 12.41 -10.26
CA SER A 196 -1.65 11.85 -11.60
C SER A 196 -1.78 12.96 -12.65
N HIS A 197 -1.32 12.70 -13.87
CA HIS A 197 -1.57 13.54 -15.05
C HIS A 197 -3.02 13.42 -15.54
N ASP A 198 -3.77 12.40 -15.12
CA ASP A 198 -5.18 12.28 -15.44
C ASP A 198 -6.04 13.20 -14.56
N PRO A 199 -6.67 14.24 -15.12
CA PRO A 199 -7.52 15.16 -14.37
C PRO A 199 -8.75 14.47 -13.76
N ALA A 200 -9.20 13.35 -14.32
CA ALA A 200 -10.33 12.59 -13.76
C ALA A 200 -9.94 11.92 -12.44
N VAL A 201 -8.71 11.41 -12.31
CA VAL A 201 -8.17 10.87 -11.06
C VAL A 201 -8.09 11.96 -9.99
N VAL A 202 -7.58 13.14 -10.35
CA VAL A 202 -7.48 14.29 -9.44
C VAL A 202 -8.86 14.74 -8.97
N ALA A 203 -9.82 14.87 -9.88
CA ALA A 203 -11.19 15.27 -9.56
C ALA A 203 -11.89 14.23 -8.65
N ALA A 204 -11.74 12.95 -8.95
CA ALA A 204 -12.28 11.87 -8.12
C ALA A 204 -11.71 11.89 -6.70
N TYR A 205 -10.38 12.11 -6.55
CA TYR A 205 -9.74 12.24 -5.24
C TYR A 205 -10.31 13.43 -4.44
N GLN A 206 -10.49 14.58 -5.08
CA GLN A 206 -11.01 15.80 -4.43
C GLN A 206 -12.48 15.69 -4.03
N ALA A 207 -13.26 14.91 -4.76
CA ALA A 207 -14.70 14.72 -4.51
C ALA A 207 -15.01 13.60 -3.52
N ASP A 208 -14.02 12.78 -3.15
CA ASP A 208 -14.23 11.60 -2.33
C ASP A 208 -14.36 11.97 -0.84
N PRO A 209 -15.50 11.68 -0.18
CA PRO A 209 -15.74 12.05 1.22
C PRO A 209 -14.89 11.25 2.23
N LEU A 210 -14.26 10.14 1.84
CA LEU A 210 -13.35 9.35 2.68
C LEU A 210 -11.90 9.81 2.58
N VAL A 211 -11.59 10.70 1.64
CA VAL A 211 -10.30 11.36 1.51
C VAL A 211 -10.22 12.53 2.50
N HIS A 212 -9.06 12.71 3.10
CA HIS A 212 -8.82 13.81 4.04
C HIS A 212 -7.42 14.40 3.91
N ASP A 213 -7.26 15.66 4.29
CA ASP A 213 -6.01 16.42 4.28
C ASP A 213 -5.29 16.45 5.65
N ARG A 214 -5.58 15.52 6.56
CA ARG A 214 -5.11 15.56 7.94
C ARG A 214 -3.96 14.59 8.21
N ILE A 215 -3.05 15.02 9.09
CA ILE A 215 -1.97 14.21 9.64
C ILE A 215 -1.70 14.63 11.10
N CYS A 216 -1.68 13.69 12.03
CA CYS A 216 -1.28 14.03 13.41
C CYS A 216 0.25 14.09 13.55
N ALA A 217 0.74 14.76 14.58
CA ALA A 217 2.18 14.97 14.81
C ALA A 217 2.94 13.63 14.89
N ARG A 218 2.36 12.60 15.51
CA ARG A 218 2.97 11.26 15.58
C ARG A 218 3.08 10.59 14.22
N LEU A 219 2.03 10.64 13.40
CA LEU A 219 2.07 10.08 12.03
C LEU A 219 3.05 10.85 11.17
N GLY A 220 3.12 12.19 11.30
CA GLY A 220 4.11 13.02 10.63
C GLY A 220 5.55 12.63 11.01
N ALA A 221 5.80 12.32 12.28
CA ALA A 221 7.10 11.83 12.73
C ALA A 221 7.44 10.46 12.15
N PHE A 222 6.48 9.53 12.11
CA PHE A 222 6.64 8.23 11.48
C PHE A 222 7.05 8.39 10.00
N VAL A 223 6.30 9.19 9.24
CA VAL A 223 6.60 9.45 7.82
C VAL A 223 7.98 10.09 7.62
N ALA A 224 8.37 10.98 8.52
CA ALA A 224 9.62 11.73 8.40
C ALA A 224 10.89 10.92 8.77
N GLN A 225 10.76 9.91 9.61
CA GLN A 225 11.91 9.22 10.24
C GLN A 225 12.02 7.77 9.82
N GLU A 226 10.91 7.09 9.54
CA GLU A 226 10.90 5.64 9.30
C GLU A 226 11.59 5.26 7.99
N GLY A 227 11.55 6.15 6.98
CA GLY A 227 12.22 5.94 5.70
C GLY A 227 13.73 5.73 5.83
N ASP A 228 14.37 6.48 6.73
CA ASP A 228 15.82 6.34 7.01
C ASP A 228 16.13 4.94 7.60
N GLN A 229 15.28 4.44 8.50
CA GLN A 229 15.41 3.11 9.09
C GLN A 229 15.26 2.00 8.03
N VAL A 230 14.29 2.15 7.13
CA VAL A 230 14.08 1.23 6.00
C VAL A 230 15.29 1.24 5.06
N CYS A 231 15.79 2.42 4.68
CA CYS A 231 16.95 2.54 3.82
C CYS A 231 18.22 1.94 4.46
N ALA A 232 18.42 2.12 5.76
CA ALA A 232 19.52 1.51 6.49
C ALA A 232 19.45 -0.03 6.54
N ALA A 233 18.24 -0.61 6.44
CA ALA A 233 18.04 -2.06 6.38
C ALA A 233 18.24 -2.65 4.98
N ALA A 234 18.31 -1.85 3.93
CA ALA A 234 18.31 -2.29 2.53
C ALA A 234 19.45 -3.28 2.19
N ALA A 235 20.64 -3.12 2.79
CA ALA A 235 21.77 -4.03 2.59
C ALA A 235 21.51 -5.45 3.16
N ARG A 236 20.56 -5.62 4.06
CA ARG A 236 20.19 -6.93 4.66
C ARG A 236 18.80 -7.37 4.24
N TRP A 237 18.27 -6.78 3.18
CA TRP A 237 16.93 -7.07 2.70
C TRP A 237 16.84 -8.47 2.13
N SER A 238 15.90 -9.27 2.60
CA SER A 238 15.78 -10.69 2.23
C SER A 238 14.46 -11.08 1.57
N VAL A 239 13.48 -10.16 1.55
CA VAL A 239 12.18 -10.40 0.92
C VAL A 239 12.25 -10.05 -0.56
N PRO A 240 11.84 -10.95 -1.48
CA PRO A 240 11.72 -10.62 -2.90
C PRO A 240 10.87 -9.37 -3.09
N THR A 241 11.45 -8.30 -3.65
CA THR A 241 10.80 -6.99 -3.71
C THR A 241 10.83 -6.40 -5.11
N LEU A 242 9.71 -5.85 -5.55
CA LEU A 242 9.57 -4.99 -6.72
C LEU A 242 9.35 -3.56 -6.26
N LEU A 243 10.30 -2.68 -6.54
CA LEU A 243 10.18 -1.25 -6.26
C LEU A 243 9.90 -0.49 -7.56
N LEU A 244 8.69 0.05 -7.67
CA LEU A 244 8.24 0.90 -8.78
C LEU A 244 8.03 2.32 -8.27
N TYR A 245 8.60 3.32 -8.91
CA TYR A 245 8.44 4.69 -8.43
C TYR A 245 8.47 5.72 -9.54
N ALA A 246 7.77 6.82 -9.29
CA ALA A 246 7.70 7.97 -10.17
C ALA A 246 9.01 8.77 -10.14
N GLY A 247 9.47 9.23 -11.30
CA GLY A 247 10.66 10.08 -11.40
C GLY A 247 10.35 11.57 -11.22
N ASP A 248 9.17 12.04 -11.65
CA ASP A 248 8.65 13.40 -11.41
C ASP A 248 7.66 13.44 -10.22
N ASP A 249 7.93 12.61 -9.19
CA ASP A 249 7.15 12.62 -7.97
C ASP A 249 7.37 13.93 -7.18
N ARG A 250 6.30 14.69 -6.98
CA ARG A 250 6.30 15.98 -6.28
C ARG A 250 5.64 15.91 -4.90
N LEU A 251 5.25 14.72 -4.45
CA LEU A 251 4.67 14.47 -3.13
C LEU A 251 5.66 13.74 -2.22
N VAL A 252 6.37 12.77 -2.77
CA VAL A 252 7.41 11.98 -2.09
C VAL A 252 8.71 12.12 -2.85
N SER A 253 9.82 12.30 -2.16
CA SER A 253 11.12 12.43 -2.82
C SER A 253 11.59 11.12 -3.44
N PRO A 254 11.79 11.02 -4.77
CA PRO A 254 12.30 9.80 -5.41
C PRO A 254 13.70 9.40 -4.92
N ARG A 255 14.40 10.30 -4.20
CA ARG A 255 15.74 10.04 -3.65
C ARG A 255 15.74 8.86 -2.67
N GLY A 256 14.68 8.73 -1.86
CA GLY A 256 14.55 7.59 -0.93
C GLY A 256 14.49 6.25 -1.66
N SER A 257 13.66 6.16 -2.69
CA SER A 257 13.55 4.96 -3.53
C SER A 257 14.86 4.64 -4.24
N ARG A 258 15.56 5.64 -4.79
CA ARG A 258 16.88 5.47 -5.42
C ARG A 258 17.94 4.98 -4.43
N ALA A 259 17.99 5.59 -3.23
CA ALA A 259 18.93 5.20 -2.19
C ALA A 259 18.70 3.76 -1.70
N PHE A 260 17.45 3.39 -1.45
CA PHE A 260 17.07 2.03 -1.09
C PHE A 260 17.48 1.02 -2.17
N ALA A 261 17.13 1.30 -3.44
CA ALA A 261 17.46 0.42 -4.57
C ALA A 261 18.97 0.25 -4.72
N ALA A 262 19.75 1.33 -4.72
CA ALA A 262 21.20 1.28 -4.88
C ALA A 262 21.88 0.50 -3.73
N THR A 263 21.43 0.70 -2.49
CA THR A 263 21.96 -0.02 -1.33
C THR A 263 21.64 -1.52 -1.41
N ALA A 264 20.43 -1.86 -1.79
CA ALA A 264 19.98 -3.25 -1.95
C ALA A 264 20.76 -3.95 -3.10
N GLU A 265 20.90 -3.28 -4.24
CA GLU A 265 21.64 -3.76 -5.40
C GLU A 265 23.12 -4.03 -5.06
N ALA A 266 23.79 -3.08 -4.41
CA ALA A 266 25.18 -3.20 -3.99
C ALA A 266 25.40 -4.38 -3.04
N ALA A 267 24.39 -4.79 -2.28
CA ALA A 267 24.41 -5.92 -1.36
C ALA A 267 23.93 -7.23 -2.00
N GLY A 268 23.51 -7.24 -3.25
CA GLY A 268 22.93 -8.42 -3.91
C GLY A 268 21.59 -8.86 -3.32
N ALA A 269 20.86 -7.93 -2.68
CA ALA A 269 19.55 -8.21 -2.10
C ALA A 269 18.49 -8.45 -3.21
N PRO A 270 17.45 -9.27 -2.96
CA PRO A 270 16.45 -9.64 -3.97
C PRO A 270 15.46 -8.50 -4.27
N VAL A 271 15.96 -7.34 -4.66
CA VAL A 271 15.20 -6.14 -5.01
C VAL A 271 15.35 -5.84 -6.49
N GLN A 272 14.23 -5.80 -7.20
CA GLN A 272 14.16 -5.27 -8.56
C GLN A 272 13.55 -3.88 -8.49
N SER A 273 14.17 -2.90 -9.14
CA SER A 273 13.67 -1.52 -9.12
C SER A 273 13.46 -0.98 -10.53
N ARG A 274 12.42 -0.16 -10.69
CA ARG A 274 12.15 0.59 -11.91
C ARG A 274 11.64 1.99 -11.61
N CYS A 275 12.29 2.98 -12.21
CA CYS A 275 11.87 4.38 -12.19
C CYS A 275 11.08 4.70 -13.47
N PHE A 276 9.93 5.34 -13.33
CA PHE A 276 9.13 5.89 -14.43
C PHE A 276 9.32 7.40 -14.47
N GLY A 277 10.25 7.85 -15.32
CA GLY A 277 10.85 9.20 -15.27
C GLY A 277 9.89 10.36 -15.31
N THR A 278 8.78 10.24 -16.04
CA THR A 278 7.81 11.31 -16.30
C THR A 278 6.53 11.19 -15.49
N LEU A 279 6.31 10.08 -14.77
CA LEU A 279 5.06 9.86 -14.05
C LEU A 279 5.02 10.65 -12.74
N TYR A 280 3.79 10.99 -12.32
CA TYR A 280 3.48 11.52 -11.01
C TYR A 280 3.28 10.39 -9.99
N HIS A 281 2.91 10.74 -8.78
CA HIS A 281 2.95 9.90 -7.59
C HIS A 281 2.17 8.58 -7.70
N GLU A 282 0.93 8.63 -8.18
CA GLU A 282 0.04 7.46 -8.29
C GLU A 282 0.27 6.72 -9.61
N ILE A 283 1.42 6.06 -9.75
CA ILE A 283 1.88 5.42 -10.99
C ILE A 283 0.90 4.42 -11.62
N PHE A 284 0.00 3.82 -10.83
CA PHE A 284 -1.03 2.90 -11.34
C PHE A 284 -2.32 3.61 -11.77
N ASN A 285 -2.44 4.91 -11.48
CA ASN A 285 -3.55 5.77 -11.87
C ASN A 285 -3.16 6.80 -12.94
N GLU A 286 -1.95 6.65 -13.51
CA GLU A 286 -1.53 7.44 -14.66
C GLU A 286 -2.18 6.91 -15.94
N PRO A 287 -2.35 7.77 -16.97
CA PRO A 287 -2.77 7.31 -18.28
C PRO A 287 -1.86 6.19 -18.79
N GLU A 288 -2.44 5.18 -19.45
CA GLU A 288 -1.62 4.09 -20.02
C GLU A 288 -0.66 4.66 -21.06
N PRO A 289 0.63 4.32 -20.97
CA PRO A 289 1.64 4.83 -21.88
C PRO A 289 1.46 4.25 -23.30
N THR A 290 1.90 5.01 -24.30
CA THR A 290 1.87 4.58 -25.70
C THR A 290 2.78 3.37 -25.93
N ASP A 291 3.96 3.34 -25.27
CA ASP A 291 4.82 2.15 -25.24
C ASP A 291 4.40 1.27 -24.05
N PRO A 292 3.89 0.05 -24.32
CA PRO A 292 3.55 -0.89 -23.28
C PRO A 292 4.74 -1.25 -22.37
N GLY A 293 5.98 -1.07 -22.85
CA GLY A 293 7.19 -1.21 -22.05
C GLY A 293 7.20 -0.28 -20.86
N ASP A 294 6.62 0.91 -20.97
CA ASP A 294 6.61 1.94 -19.92
C ASP A 294 5.42 1.84 -18.94
N SER A 295 4.60 0.78 -19.03
CA SER A 295 3.47 0.59 -18.12
C SER A 295 3.92 0.05 -16.76
N PRO A 296 3.62 0.76 -15.64
CA PRO A 296 3.84 0.27 -14.29
C PRO A 296 3.09 -1.03 -14.00
N PHE A 297 1.86 -1.13 -14.52
CA PHE A 297 1.06 -2.34 -14.34
C PHE A 297 1.67 -3.55 -15.06
N ARG A 298 2.22 -3.36 -16.25
CA ARG A 298 2.89 -4.45 -16.97
C ARG A 298 4.13 -4.94 -16.23
N ALA A 299 4.92 -4.03 -15.64
CA ALA A 299 6.04 -4.39 -14.80
C ALA A 299 5.59 -5.22 -13.57
N LEU A 300 4.49 -4.80 -12.92
CA LEU A 300 3.87 -5.55 -11.83
C LEU A 300 3.39 -6.93 -12.30
N ALA A 301 2.64 -7.02 -13.40
CA ALA A 301 2.11 -8.27 -13.94
C ALA A 301 3.23 -9.27 -14.24
N THR A 302 4.27 -8.84 -14.95
CA THR A 302 5.44 -9.69 -15.27
C THR A 302 6.13 -10.20 -14.00
N TRP A 303 6.26 -9.35 -12.98
CA TRP A 303 6.89 -9.75 -11.73
C TRP A 303 6.03 -10.74 -10.93
N LEU A 304 4.71 -10.58 -10.95
CA LEU A 304 3.74 -11.49 -10.33
C LEU A 304 3.70 -12.86 -11.05
N ASP A 305 3.81 -12.87 -12.37
CA ASP A 305 3.81 -14.10 -13.16
C ASP A 305 4.95 -15.06 -12.79
N ALA A 306 6.08 -14.53 -12.39
CA ALA A 306 7.22 -15.32 -11.92
C ALA A 306 7.04 -15.89 -10.49
N ARG A 307 5.90 -15.63 -9.81
CA ARG A 307 5.66 -15.98 -8.40
C ARG A 307 4.37 -16.75 -8.13
N ALA A 308 3.63 -17.06 -9.17
CA ALA A 308 2.36 -17.79 -9.10
C ALA A 308 2.53 -19.30 -9.25
#